data_ccc6a8dd2d98db632f191d71ad88a7b3
#
_entry.id   ccc6a8dd2d98db632f191d71ad88a7b3
#
_cell.length_a   1.000
_cell.length_b   1.000
_cell.length_c   1.000
_cell.angle_alpha   90.00
_cell.angle_beta   90.00
_cell.angle_gamma   90.00
#
_symmetry.space_group_name_H-M   'P 1'
#
loop_
_entity.id
_entity.type
_entity.pdbx_description
1 polymer ?
#
loop_
_entity_poly.entity_id
_entity_poly.type
_entity_poly.pdbx_seq_one_letter_code
_entity_poly.pdbx_strand_id
1 'polypeptide(L)'
;MHKIFRNIAISLRDRLSTPLPLWEGLGVGLLFLALSSCKDDATANHADLAAETAKAYYEQLLNGDIVSFVDGTAMHVNVVPTYREQLETNMKMFLGQQEKEHKGIKSVKKVRGVLTCPTNAEGQPKDTAHITANAFLLFNYGDDTSEEVVVPMVRVNGTWMMR
;
A
#
# COMPACT_ATOMS: atom_id res chain seq x y z
N MET A 1 -21.06 15.18 -4.58
CA MET A 1 -19.79 14.80 -3.99
C MET A 1 -19.21 13.56 -4.71
N HIS A 2 -18.76 13.71 -5.96
CA HIS A 2 -18.41 12.61 -6.86
C HIS A 2 -16.99 12.77 -7.44
N LYS A 3 -16.00 13.25 -6.68
CA LYS A 3 -14.67 13.56 -7.24
C LYS A 3 -13.46 13.06 -6.46
N ILE A 4 -13.59 12.12 -5.54
CA ILE A 4 -12.44 11.69 -4.70
C ILE A 4 -11.73 10.43 -5.22
N PHE A 5 -12.35 9.63 -6.11
CA PHE A 5 -11.79 8.34 -6.55
C PHE A 5 -11.46 8.25 -8.05
N ARG A 6 -11.25 9.37 -8.73
CA ARG A 6 -10.93 9.36 -10.16
C ARG A 6 -9.62 10.06 -10.42
N ASN A 7 -8.53 9.45 -10.14
CA ASN A 7 -7.25 9.67 -10.84
C ASN A 7 -6.22 8.73 -10.24
N ILE A 8 -5.86 7.73 -10.98
CA ILE A 8 -4.53 7.30 -11.41
C ILE A 8 -4.71 5.93 -12.06
N ALA A 9 -5.23 5.94 -13.29
CA ALA A 9 -4.94 4.89 -14.24
C ALA A 9 -3.77 5.37 -15.08
N ILE A 10 -2.55 5.00 -14.74
CA ILE A 10 -1.40 5.12 -15.64
C ILE A 10 -1.19 3.76 -16.28
N SER A 11 -1.64 3.67 -17.53
CA SER A 11 -1.35 2.58 -18.46
C SER A 11 0.16 2.50 -18.71
N LEU A 12 0.80 1.47 -18.21
CA LEU A 12 2.14 1.04 -18.60
C LEU A 12 2.02 -0.13 -19.58
N ARG A 13 1.66 0.17 -20.81
CA ARG A 13 1.85 -0.71 -21.96
C ARG A 13 3.02 -0.17 -22.78
N ASP A 14 3.87 -1.10 -23.18
CA ASP A 14 5.03 -0.98 -24.08
C ASP A 14 6.37 -0.68 -23.41
N ARG A 15 7.14 -1.76 -23.22
CA ARG A 15 8.51 -1.94 -23.74
C ARG A 15 9.06 -3.33 -23.37
N LEU A 16 8.89 -4.25 -24.26
CA LEU A 16 9.72 -5.46 -24.30
C LEU A 16 10.06 -5.72 -25.77
N SER A 17 11.26 -5.35 -26.18
CA SER A 17 11.96 -5.97 -27.30
C SER A 17 13.34 -5.32 -27.48
N THR A 18 14.37 -5.89 -26.87
CA THR A 18 15.72 -5.85 -27.43
C THR A 18 16.44 -7.14 -27.08
N PRO A 19 16.99 -7.86 -28.06
CA PRO A 19 17.79 -9.07 -27.82
C PRO A 19 19.20 -8.69 -27.36
N LEU A 20 19.71 -9.45 -26.38
CA LEU A 20 21.08 -9.36 -25.90
C LEU A 20 22.05 -9.94 -26.93
N PRO A 21 23.19 -9.31 -27.21
CA PRO A 21 24.28 -9.96 -27.91
C PRO A 21 25.13 -10.79 -26.95
N LEU A 22 25.33 -12.05 -27.32
CA LEU A 22 26.36 -12.92 -26.76
C LEU A 22 27.74 -12.32 -27.03
N TRP A 23 28.54 -12.13 -25.96
CA TRP A 23 29.98 -12.07 -26.09
C TRP A 23 30.63 -12.95 -25.02
N GLU A 24 31.21 -14.03 -25.50
CA GLU A 24 32.22 -14.81 -24.80
C GLU A 24 33.54 -14.03 -24.76
N GLY A 25 34.19 -14.00 -23.59
CA GLY A 25 35.53 -13.44 -23.45
C GLY A 25 36.09 -13.69 -22.04
N LEU A 26 37.01 -14.65 -21.94
CA LEU A 26 37.81 -15.05 -20.76
C LEU A 26 38.53 -13.87 -20.09
N GLY A 27 38.58 -13.90 -18.75
CA GLY A 27 39.61 -13.11 -18.03
C GLY A 27 39.38 -12.92 -16.54
N VAL A 28 39.76 -13.88 -15.73
CA VAL A 28 40.39 -13.78 -14.38
C VAL A 28 40.31 -12.42 -13.68
N GLY A 29 39.74 -12.40 -12.46
CA GLY A 29 39.85 -11.25 -11.58
C GLY A 29 38.87 -11.31 -10.41
N LEU A 30 39.15 -12.23 -9.47
CA LEU A 30 38.46 -12.36 -8.19
C LEU A 30 38.67 -11.09 -7.37
N LEU A 31 37.63 -10.26 -7.23
CA LEU A 31 37.48 -9.38 -6.08
C LEU A 31 35.99 -9.20 -5.80
N PHE A 32 35.40 -10.16 -5.07
CA PHE A 32 34.10 -9.99 -4.42
C PHE A 32 34.29 -8.92 -3.33
N LEU A 33 34.18 -7.67 -3.69
CA LEU A 33 33.75 -6.64 -2.76
C LEU A 33 32.27 -6.86 -2.55
N ALA A 34 31.94 -7.65 -1.53
CA ALA A 34 30.62 -7.64 -0.92
C ALA A 34 30.37 -6.23 -0.41
N LEU A 35 29.84 -5.37 -1.28
CA LEU A 35 29.15 -4.18 -0.86
C LEU A 35 27.86 -4.65 -0.18
N SER A 36 28.02 -5.03 1.11
CA SER A 36 26.91 -5.07 2.03
C SER A 36 26.37 -3.64 2.08
N SER A 37 25.48 -3.31 1.15
CA SER A 37 24.62 -2.16 1.27
C SER A 37 23.67 -2.47 2.42
N CYS A 38 24.12 -2.20 3.65
CA CYS A 38 23.22 -1.97 4.78
C CYS A 38 22.44 -0.72 4.42
N LYS A 39 21.37 -0.87 3.65
CA LYS A 39 20.30 0.12 3.61
C LYS A 39 19.65 0.04 4.97
N ASP A 40 19.64 1.17 5.65
CA ASP A 40 19.08 1.35 6.99
C ASP A 40 17.73 0.65 7.16
N ASP A 41 17.76 -0.48 7.85
CA ASP A 41 16.59 -1.35 8.11
C ASP A 41 15.44 -0.62 8.82
N ALA A 42 15.72 0.47 9.54
CA ALA A 42 14.71 1.17 10.32
C ALA A 42 13.68 1.93 9.47
N THR A 43 14.09 2.53 8.35
CA THR A 43 13.19 3.34 7.49
C THR A 43 12.39 2.44 6.54
N ALA A 44 13.06 1.44 5.99
CA ALA A 44 12.42 0.38 5.21
C ALA A 44 11.38 -0.34 6.07
N ASN A 45 11.66 -0.54 7.37
CA ASN A 45 10.76 -1.17 8.32
C ASN A 45 9.48 -0.36 8.55
N HIS A 46 9.55 0.97 8.72
CA HIS A 46 8.35 1.80 8.92
C HIS A 46 7.42 1.82 7.69
N ALA A 47 7.98 1.99 6.51
CA ALA A 47 7.23 2.01 5.27
C ALA A 47 6.61 0.63 4.96
N ASP A 48 7.39 -0.43 5.16
CA ASP A 48 6.95 -1.80 4.94
C ASP A 48 5.85 -2.20 5.93
N LEU A 49 6.01 -1.83 7.20
CA LEU A 49 5.02 -2.08 8.24
C LEU A 49 3.71 -1.33 7.96
N ALA A 50 3.76 -0.09 7.43
CA ALA A 50 2.56 0.63 7.02
C ALA A 50 1.81 -0.13 5.91
N ALA A 51 2.54 -0.67 4.93
CA ALA A 51 1.94 -1.42 3.82
C ALA A 51 1.38 -2.78 4.28
N GLU A 52 2.06 -3.48 5.19
CA GLU A 52 1.51 -4.71 5.80
C GLU A 52 0.25 -4.44 6.60
N THR A 53 0.25 -3.35 7.38
CA THR A 53 -0.92 -2.96 8.18
C THR A 53 -2.11 -2.60 7.28
N ALA A 54 -1.88 -1.83 6.19
CA ALA A 54 -2.92 -1.52 5.23
C ALA A 54 -3.50 -2.79 4.59
N LYS A 55 -2.64 -3.73 4.17
CA LYS A 55 -3.06 -5.03 3.64
C LYS A 55 -3.95 -5.78 4.65
N ALA A 56 -3.53 -5.85 5.92
CA ALA A 56 -4.29 -6.53 6.96
C ALA A 56 -5.70 -5.93 7.15
N TYR A 57 -5.85 -4.61 7.11
CA TYR A 57 -7.17 -3.98 7.17
C TYR A 57 -8.06 -4.37 5.98
N TYR A 58 -7.52 -4.39 4.77
CA TYR A 58 -8.30 -4.83 3.60
C TYR A 58 -8.64 -6.32 3.65
N GLU A 59 -7.77 -7.17 4.19
CA GLU A 59 -8.09 -8.58 4.42
C GLU A 59 -9.24 -8.75 5.42
N GLN A 60 -9.28 -7.94 6.50
CA GLN A 60 -10.42 -7.90 7.42
C GLN A 60 -11.71 -7.50 6.68
N LEU A 61 -11.66 -6.46 5.85
CA LEU A 61 -12.79 -6.03 5.04
C LEU A 61 -13.30 -7.15 4.13
N LEU A 62 -12.41 -7.86 3.45
CA LEU A 62 -12.77 -8.97 2.56
C LEU A 62 -13.33 -10.18 3.32
N ASN A 63 -12.92 -10.37 4.57
CA ASN A 63 -13.48 -11.39 5.46
C ASN A 63 -14.84 -10.97 6.09
N GLY A 64 -15.37 -9.80 5.73
CA GLY A 64 -16.65 -9.28 6.22
C GLY A 64 -16.55 -8.53 7.54
N ASP A 65 -15.34 -8.36 8.10
CA ASP A 65 -15.12 -7.58 9.32
C ASP A 65 -14.97 -6.09 9.00
N ILE A 66 -16.12 -5.49 8.63
CA ILE A 66 -16.20 -4.07 8.27
C ILE A 66 -15.93 -3.18 9.48
N VAL A 67 -16.29 -3.63 10.67
CA VAL A 67 -16.11 -2.88 11.92
C VAL A 67 -14.62 -2.67 12.17
N SER A 68 -13.82 -3.73 12.15
CA SER A 68 -12.36 -3.64 12.32
C SER A 68 -11.69 -2.82 11.20
N PHE A 69 -12.18 -2.90 9.97
CA PHE A 69 -11.70 -2.05 8.88
C PHE A 69 -11.93 -0.57 9.17
N VAL A 70 -13.14 -0.19 9.61
CA VAL A 70 -13.48 1.20 9.97
C VAL A 70 -12.64 1.66 11.17
N ASP A 71 -12.43 0.81 12.16
CA ASP A 71 -11.55 1.09 13.31
C ASP A 71 -10.08 1.28 12.91
N GLY A 72 -9.67 0.71 11.80
CA GLY A 72 -8.35 0.94 11.18
C GLY A 72 -8.19 2.32 10.51
N THR A 73 -9.24 3.15 10.45
CA THR A 73 -9.14 4.50 9.92
C THR A 73 -8.86 5.53 11.00
N ALA A 74 -7.97 6.48 10.74
CA ALA A 74 -7.67 7.55 11.70
C ALA A 74 -8.87 8.48 11.96
N MET A 75 -9.87 8.43 11.10
CA MET A 75 -11.09 9.23 11.22
C MET A 75 -12.01 8.79 12.36
N HIS A 76 -11.91 7.53 12.82
CA HIS A 76 -12.82 7.03 13.87
C HIS A 76 -12.47 7.57 15.27
N VAL A 77 -11.27 8.10 15.46
CA VAL A 77 -10.83 8.69 16.73
C VAL A 77 -11.61 9.98 16.96
N ASN A 78 -12.62 9.95 17.84
CA ASN A 78 -13.55 11.05 18.20
C ASN A 78 -14.74 11.30 17.25
N VAL A 79 -15.20 10.29 16.49
CA VAL A 79 -16.44 10.44 15.70
C VAL A 79 -17.68 10.01 16.49
N VAL A 80 -18.79 10.70 16.17
CA VAL A 80 -20.11 10.34 16.70
C VAL A 80 -20.58 8.99 16.13
N PRO A 81 -21.36 8.19 16.88
CA PRO A 81 -21.80 6.85 16.46
C PRO A 81 -22.44 6.81 15.07
N THR A 82 -23.29 7.79 14.75
CA THR A 82 -23.96 7.92 13.45
C THR A 82 -23.01 8.03 12.27
N TYR A 83 -21.87 8.69 12.45
CA TYR A 83 -20.87 8.79 11.38
C TYR A 83 -20.13 7.45 11.19
N ARG A 84 -19.87 6.72 12.25
CA ARG A 84 -19.32 5.38 12.19
C ARG A 84 -20.21 4.43 11.39
N GLU A 85 -21.52 4.41 11.69
CA GLU A 85 -22.51 3.62 10.95
C GLU A 85 -22.55 3.98 9.46
N GLN A 86 -22.37 5.27 9.15
CA GLN A 86 -22.27 5.72 7.77
C GLN A 86 -21.00 5.19 7.07
N LEU A 87 -19.86 5.20 7.76
CA LEU A 87 -18.62 4.61 7.21
C LEU A 87 -18.78 3.12 6.93
N GLU A 88 -19.36 2.37 7.86
CA GLU A 88 -19.64 0.94 7.66
C GLU A 88 -20.59 0.71 6.47
N THR A 89 -21.62 1.55 6.33
CA THR A 89 -22.54 1.49 5.20
C THR A 89 -21.83 1.79 3.88
N ASN A 90 -20.96 2.78 3.85
CA ASN A 90 -20.17 3.11 2.66
C ASN A 90 -19.24 1.96 2.25
N MET A 91 -18.67 1.22 3.21
CA MET A 91 -17.84 0.04 2.91
C MET A 91 -18.67 -1.10 2.34
N LYS A 92 -19.87 -1.34 2.85
CA LYS A 92 -20.81 -2.32 2.25
C LYS A 92 -21.16 -1.95 0.82
N MET A 93 -21.42 -0.67 0.57
CA MET A 93 -21.70 -0.17 -0.78
C MET A 93 -20.49 -0.32 -1.70
N PHE A 94 -19.29 -0.02 -1.21
CA PHE A 94 -18.04 -0.21 -1.96
C PHE A 94 -17.86 -1.69 -2.37
N LEU A 95 -17.97 -2.63 -1.43
CA LEU A 95 -17.87 -4.06 -1.75
C LEU A 95 -18.94 -4.49 -2.76
N GLY A 96 -20.18 -4.02 -2.62
CA GLY A 96 -21.27 -4.31 -3.56
C GLY A 96 -21.01 -3.73 -4.96
N GLN A 97 -20.33 -2.60 -5.06
CA GLN A 97 -19.91 -2.04 -6.33
C GLN A 97 -18.79 -2.85 -6.97
N GLN A 98 -17.76 -3.23 -6.19
CA GLN A 98 -16.69 -4.09 -6.68
C GLN A 98 -17.22 -5.45 -7.18
N GLU A 99 -18.20 -6.01 -6.49
CA GLU A 99 -18.85 -7.24 -6.92
C GLU A 99 -19.54 -7.10 -8.30
N LYS A 100 -20.22 -5.99 -8.54
CA LYS A 100 -20.90 -5.72 -9.80
C LYS A 100 -19.96 -5.42 -10.96
N GLU A 101 -18.89 -4.66 -10.70
CA GLU A 101 -17.97 -4.17 -11.73
C GLU A 101 -16.89 -5.20 -12.07
N HIS A 102 -16.39 -5.93 -11.06
CA HIS A 102 -15.20 -6.77 -11.17
C HIS A 102 -15.39 -8.19 -10.62
N LYS A 103 -16.63 -8.60 -10.32
CA LYS A 103 -16.92 -9.89 -9.64
C LYS A 103 -16.23 -10.00 -8.28
N GLY A 104 -16.12 -8.88 -7.58
CA GLY A 104 -15.53 -8.76 -6.25
C GLY A 104 -14.00 -8.71 -6.23
N ILE A 105 -13.46 -8.33 -5.07
CA ILE A 105 -12.02 -8.38 -4.80
C ILE A 105 -11.70 -9.75 -4.23
N LYS A 106 -10.91 -10.57 -4.95
CA LYS A 106 -10.52 -11.92 -4.51
C LYS A 106 -9.37 -11.92 -3.52
N SER A 107 -8.41 -11.02 -3.70
CA SER A 107 -7.25 -10.93 -2.81
C SER A 107 -6.58 -9.59 -2.88
N VAL A 108 -5.90 -9.24 -1.80
CA VAL A 108 -5.06 -8.03 -1.69
C VAL A 108 -3.63 -8.46 -1.41
N LYS A 109 -2.68 -7.92 -2.18
CA LYS A 109 -1.25 -8.18 -1.99
C LYS A 109 -0.53 -6.88 -1.69
N LYS A 110 0.42 -6.92 -0.76
CA LYS A 110 1.35 -5.81 -0.56
C LYS A 110 2.31 -5.72 -1.75
N VAL A 111 2.49 -4.51 -2.28
CA VAL A 111 3.52 -4.20 -3.28
C VAL A 111 4.72 -3.56 -2.60
N ARG A 112 4.51 -2.40 -1.96
CA ARG A 112 5.54 -1.65 -1.22
C ARG A 112 4.91 -0.61 -0.30
N GLY A 113 5.70 -0.11 0.64
CA GLY A 113 5.41 1.11 1.38
C GLY A 113 6.39 2.23 1.00
N VAL A 114 5.96 3.49 1.13
CA VAL A 114 6.80 4.67 0.91
C VAL A 114 6.48 5.72 1.96
N LEU A 115 7.48 6.17 2.71
CA LEU A 115 7.29 7.28 3.65
C LEU A 115 6.99 8.57 2.89
N THR A 116 6.01 9.33 3.37
CA THR A 116 5.59 10.61 2.79
C THR A 116 5.87 11.80 3.73
N CYS A 117 6.32 11.52 4.96
CA CYS A 117 6.80 12.56 5.89
C CYS A 117 8.23 13.00 5.53
N PRO A 118 8.66 14.22 5.96
CA PRO A 118 10.04 14.66 5.82
C PRO A 118 10.98 13.68 6.52
N THR A 119 12.07 13.29 5.85
CA THR A 119 13.10 12.42 6.38
C THR A 119 14.44 13.16 6.53
N ASN A 120 15.32 12.64 7.38
CA ASN A 120 16.71 13.09 7.51
C ASN A 120 17.58 12.51 6.37
N ALA A 121 18.88 12.76 6.39
CA ALA A 121 19.83 12.26 5.38
C ALA A 121 19.91 10.72 5.36
N GLU A 122 19.67 10.09 6.50
CA GLU A 122 19.64 8.63 6.67
C GLU A 122 18.28 8.03 6.27
N GLY A 123 17.32 8.87 5.79
CA GLY A 123 16.00 8.42 5.37
C GLY A 123 15.00 8.21 6.52
N GLN A 124 15.37 8.50 7.77
CA GLN A 124 14.48 8.35 8.93
C GLN A 124 13.51 9.54 9.05
N PRO A 125 12.29 9.33 9.55
CA PRO A 125 11.37 10.43 9.81
C PRO A 125 11.98 11.49 10.72
N LYS A 126 11.92 12.76 10.31
CA LYS A 126 12.37 13.89 11.15
C LYS A 126 11.49 14.11 12.37
N ASP A 127 10.20 13.79 12.23
CA ASP A 127 9.21 13.84 13.29
C ASP A 127 8.65 12.44 13.52
N THR A 128 8.92 11.87 14.68
CA THR A 128 8.44 10.53 15.06
C THR A 128 7.00 10.54 15.58
N ALA A 129 6.42 11.72 15.85
CA ALA A 129 5.04 11.86 16.29
C ALA A 129 4.04 11.84 15.10
N HIS A 130 4.48 12.28 13.92
CA HIS A 130 3.62 12.44 12.74
C HIS A 130 4.19 11.72 11.53
N ILE A 131 4.44 10.42 11.66
CA ILE A 131 4.94 9.60 10.55
C ILE A 131 3.77 9.31 9.60
N THR A 132 3.98 9.61 8.31
CA THR A 132 3.03 9.28 7.25
C THR A 132 3.67 8.45 6.15
N ALA A 133 2.90 7.60 5.52
CA ALA A 133 3.33 6.72 4.43
C ALA A 133 2.22 6.51 3.41
N ASN A 134 2.59 6.10 2.21
CA ASN A 134 1.69 5.52 1.23
C ASN A 134 1.95 4.01 1.16
N ALA A 135 0.91 3.22 1.39
CA ALA A 135 0.91 1.79 1.15
C ALA A 135 0.41 1.52 -0.28
N PHE A 136 1.18 0.78 -1.07
CA PHE A 136 0.81 0.36 -2.41
C PHE A 136 0.37 -1.10 -2.34
N LEU A 137 -0.89 -1.33 -2.67
CA LEU A 137 -1.53 -2.64 -2.63
C LEU A 137 -1.97 -3.03 -4.04
N LEU A 138 -1.86 -4.31 -4.38
CA LEU A 138 -2.40 -4.87 -5.61
C LEU A 138 -3.71 -5.61 -5.27
N PHE A 139 -4.81 -5.12 -5.80
CA PHE A 139 -6.10 -5.79 -5.74
C PHE A 139 -6.23 -6.73 -6.94
N ASN A 140 -6.56 -7.99 -6.68
CA ASN A 140 -6.90 -8.95 -7.72
C ASN A 140 -8.41 -9.19 -7.67
N TYR A 141 -9.05 -9.02 -8.79
CA TYR A 141 -10.50 -9.07 -8.93
C TYR A 141 -11.03 -10.43 -9.43
N GLY A 142 -12.34 -10.61 -9.34
CA GLY A 142 -13.03 -11.80 -9.77
C GLY A 142 -13.11 -11.99 -11.27
N ASP A 143 -12.90 -10.95 -12.04
CA ASP A 143 -12.84 -10.94 -13.51
C ASP A 143 -11.42 -11.13 -14.06
N ASP A 144 -10.47 -11.56 -13.20
CA ASP A 144 -9.05 -11.77 -13.50
C ASP A 144 -8.28 -10.48 -13.85
N THR A 145 -8.85 -9.30 -13.59
CA THR A 145 -8.13 -8.03 -13.65
C THR A 145 -7.44 -7.72 -12.33
N SER A 146 -6.50 -6.78 -12.36
CA SER A 146 -5.78 -6.32 -11.16
C SER A 146 -5.54 -4.82 -11.22
N GLU A 147 -5.55 -4.16 -10.05
CA GLU A 147 -5.31 -2.72 -9.91
C GLU A 147 -4.36 -2.44 -8.76
N GLU A 148 -3.40 -1.52 -8.98
CA GLU A 148 -2.59 -0.99 -7.89
C GLU A 148 -3.34 0.17 -7.20
N VAL A 149 -3.60 0.01 -5.92
CA VAL A 149 -4.31 0.98 -5.08
C VAL A 149 -3.34 1.59 -4.09
N VAL A 150 -3.38 2.92 -3.93
CA VAL A 150 -2.57 3.65 -2.96
C VAL A 150 -3.41 3.99 -1.74
N VAL A 151 -2.99 3.50 -0.57
CA VAL A 151 -3.63 3.74 0.71
C VAL A 151 -2.76 4.69 1.53
N PRO A 152 -3.21 5.94 1.77
CA PRO A 152 -2.48 6.84 2.66
C PRO A 152 -2.57 6.35 4.11
N MET A 153 -1.42 6.30 4.78
CA MET A 153 -1.28 5.83 6.14
C MET A 153 -0.72 6.92 7.05
N VAL A 154 -1.15 6.92 8.30
CA VAL A 154 -0.62 7.80 9.35
C VAL A 154 -0.37 6.98 10.61
N ARG A 155 0.69 7.30 11.33
CA ARG A 155 0.98 6.65 12.61
C ARG A 155 0.40 7.47 13.75
N VAL A 156 -0.56 6.89 14.47
CA VAL A 156 -1.23 7.52 15.62
C VAL A 156 -0.94 6.67 16.86
N ASN A 157 -0.34 7.26 17.87
CA ASN A 157 0.01 6.55 19.12
C ASN A 157 0.76 5.23 18.92
N GLY A 158 1.66 5.20 17.93
CA GLY A 158 2.46 4.01 17.64
C GLY A 158 1.80 3.01 16.69
N THR A 159 0.52 3.17 16.37
CA THR A 159 -0.25 2.29 15.47
C THR A 159 -0.43 2.92 14.09
N TRP A 160 -0.24 2.14 13.04
CA TRP A 160 -0.54 2.57 11.69
C TRP A 160 -2.05 2.51 11.42
N MET A 161 -2.60 3.59 10.89
CA MET A 161 -4.01 3.74 10.55
C MET A 161 -4.16 4.30 9.14
N MET A 162 -5.23 3.93 8.46
CA MET A 162 -5.62 4.51 7.16
C MET A 162 -6.13 5.96 7.36
N ARG A 163 -5.82 6.84 6.39
CA ARG A 163 -6.17 8.27 6.45
C ARG A 163 -7.31 8.62 5.52
#